data_9e5f0f9c6a0dddd274508eebdd551f48
#
_entry.id   9e5f0f9c6a0dddd274508eebdd551f48
#
_cell.length_a   1.000
_cell.length_b   1.000
_cell.length_c   1.000
_cell.angle_alpha   90.00
_cell.angle_beta   90.00
_cell.angle_gamma   90.00
#
_symmetry.space_group_name_H-M   'P 1'
#
loop_
_entity.id
_entity.type
_entity.pdbx_description
1 polymer ?
#
loop_
_entity_poly.entity_id
_entity_poly.type
_entity_poly.pdbx_seq_one_letter_code
_entity_poly.pdbx_strand_id
1 'polypeptide(L)'
;MRVKYVFTKKSFDKIVEDHLVNRCYLPYNKVIYKKSFSESVTLLTNFGIITGIMYTKNGKLNREDGPAIQYFNKQGTVYGEKYFLNGEELDEFQVIVLNSKNENTISKN
;
A
#
# COMPACT_ATOMS: atom_id res chain seq x y z
N MET A 1 6.62 0.26 -21.25
CA MET A 1 6.32 0.21 -19.81
C MET A 1 4.82 0.16 -19.60
N ARG A 2 4.37 -0.74 -18.77
CA ARG A 2 2.93 -0.96 -18.60
C ARG A 2 2.48 -0.56 -17.21
N VAL A 3 1.38 0.20 -17.15
CA VAL A 3 0.69 0.53 -15.91
C VAL A 3 -0.68 -0.12 -15.98
N LYS A 4 -1.01 -0.89 -14.96
CA LYS A 4 -2.33 -1.53 -14.87
C LYS A 4 -3.19 -0.74 -13.88
N TYR A 5 -4.37 -0.32 -14.34
CA TYR A 5 -5.36 0.30 -13.46
C TYR A 5 -6.43 -0.72 -13.12
N VAL A 6 -6.78 -0.83 -11.84
CA VAL A 6 -7.90 -1.64 -11.38
C VAL A 6 -8.84 -0.77 -10.56
N PHE A 7 -10.12 -1.11 -10.55
CA PHE A 7 -11.14 -0.26 -9.93
C PHE A 7 -11.89 -0.98 -8.81
N THR A 8 -11.55 -2.24 -8.54
CA THR A 8 -12.14 -2.97 -7.42
C THR A 8 -11.04 -3.55 -6.55
N LYS A 9 -11.31 -3.61 -5.25
CA LYS A 9 -10.39 -4.22 -4.30
C LYS A 9 -10.17 -5.69 -4.62
N LYS A 10 -11.23 -6.39 -5.07
CA LYS A 10 -11.14 -7.80 -5.43
C LYS A 10 -10.13 -8.04 -6.55
N SER A 11 -10.15 -7.23 -7.59
CA SER A 11 -9.19 -7.34 -8.70
C SER A 11 -7.77 -7.06 -8.23
N PHE A 12 -7.60 -6.05 -7.37
CA PHE A 12 -6.31 -5.70 -6.82
C PHE A 12 -5.75 -6.83 -5.97
N ASP A 13 -6.56 -7.35 -5.04
CA ASP A 13 -6.15 -8.44 -4.14
C ASP A 13 -5.79 -9.70 -4.92
N LYS A 14 -6.50 -9.97 -6.01
CA LYS A 14 -6.22 -11.13 -6.87
C LYS A 14 -4.83 -11.02 -7.50
N ILE A 15 -4.46 -9.83 -7.97
CA ILE A 15 -3.12 -9.60 -8.54
C ILE A 15 -2.04 -9.81 -7.48
N VAL A 16 -2.24 -9.26 -6.28
CA VAL A 16 -1.29 -9.41 -5.18
C VAL A 16 -1.14 -10.88 -4.81
N GLU A 17 -2.25 -11.60 -4.68
CA GLU A 17 -2.24 -13.02 -4.33
C GLU A 17 -1.54 -13.85 -5.40
N ASP A 18 -1.84 -13.62 -6.66
CA ASP A 18 -1.19 -14.36 -7.77
C ASP A 18 0.32 -14.20 -7.72
N HIS A 19 0.80 -13.01 -7.37
CA HIS A 19 2.23 -12.78 -7.27
C HIS A 19 2.83 -13.38 -5.99
N LEU A 20 2.25 -13.11 -4.83
CA LEU A 20 2.84 -13.51 -3.55
C LEU A 20 2.67 -15.01 -3.26
N VAL A 21 1.54 -15.58 -3.63
CA VAL A 21 1.23 -16.99 -3.36
C VAL A 21 1.64 -17.88 -4.51
N ASN A 22 1.27 -17.53 -5.73
CA ASN A 22 1.48 -18.36 -6.91
C ASN A 22 2.78 -18.05 -7.65
N ARG A 23 3.55 -17.08 -7.17
CA ARG A 23 4.86 -16.70 -7.71
C ARG A 23 4.81 -16.23 -9.17
N CYS A 24 3.68 -15.70 -9.61
CA CYS A 24 3.56 -15.16 -10.95
C CYS A 24 4.25 -13.80 -11.05
N TYR A 25 5.08 -13.60 -12.07
CA TYR A 25 5.64 -12.30 -12.33
C TYR A 25 4.56 -11.36 -12.88
N LEU A 26 4.63 -10.10 -12.45
CA LEU A 26 3.71 -9.07 -12.94
C LEU A 26 4.28 -8.44 -14.20
N PRO A 27 3.50 -8.41 -15.31
CA PRO A 27 3.98 -7.77 -16.55
C PRO A 27 3.80 -6.25 -16.52
N TYR A 28 3.72 -5.66 -15.34
CA TYR A 28 3.46 -4.23 -15.16
C TYR A 28 4.54 -3.58 -14.30
N ASN A 29 4.83 -2.31 -14.59
CA ASN A 29 5.70 -1.48 -13.74
C ASN A 29 5.00 -1.04 -12.47
N LYS A 30 3.69 -0.80 -12.60
CA LYS A 30 2.85 -0.36 -11.50
C LYS A 30 1.47 -0.97 -11.67
N VAL A 31 0.84 -1.32 -10.56
CA VAL A 31 -0.57 -1.65 -10.54
C VAL A 31 -1.24 -0.62 -9.63
N ILE A 32 -2.17 0.15 -10.17
CA ILE A 32 -2.82 1.23 -9.44
C ILE A 32 -4.28 0.86 -9.19
N TYR A 33 -4.64 0.71 -7.92
CA TYR A 33 -6.02 0.52 -7.51
C TYR A 33 -6.62 1.90 -7.21
N LYS A 34 -7.57 2.31 -8.04
CA LYS A 34 -8.31 3.56 -7.85
C LYS A 34 -9.43 3.30 -6.86
N LYS A 35 -9.16 3.55 -5.59
CA LYS A 35 -10.10 3.32 -4.51
C LYS A 35 -11.26 4.32 -4.55
N SER A 36 -10.96 5.57 -4.94
CA SER A 36 -11.95 6.63 -5.13
C SER A 36 -11.36 7.66 -6.09
N PHE A 37 -12.09 8.73 -6.34
CA PHE A 37 -11.58 9.80 -7.20
C PHE A 37 -10.26 10.38 -6.68
N SER A 38 -10.13 10.49 -5.36
CA SER A 38 -8.95 11.11 -4.75
C SER A 38 -7.94 10.12 -4.16
N GLU A 39 -8.32 8.86 -3.96
CA GLU A 39 -7.48 7.88 -3.26
C GLU A 39 -7.04 6.74 -4.16
N SER A 40 -5.77 6.38 -4.05
CA SER A 40 -5.20 5.27 -4.82
C SER A 40 -4.27 4.44 -3.95
N VAL A 41 -4.17 3.14 -4.28
CA VAL A 41 -3.16 2.23 -3.73
C VAL A 41 -2.34 1.75 -4.92
N THR A 42 -1.03 1.93 -4.85
CA THR A 42 -0.12 1.61 -5.96
C THR A 42 0.85 0.51 -5.55
N LEU A 43 0.87 -0.57 -6.32
CA LEU A 43 1.94 -1.56 -6.24
C LEU A 43 3.11 -1.09 -7.08
N LEU A 44 4.28 -1.03 -6.47
CA LEU A 44 5.53 -0.74 -7.16
C LEU A 44 6.21 -2.05 -7.49
N THR A 45 6.68 -2.19 -8.71
CA THR A 45 7.35 -3.40 -9.16
C THR A 45 8.70 -3.08 -9.76
N ASN A 46 9.59 -4.07 -9.71
CA ASN A 46 10.87 -4.01 -10.37
C ASN A 46 11.11 -5.37 -11.01
N PHE A 47 11.20 -5.40 -12.34
CA PHE A 47 11.32 -6.64 -13.11
C PHE A 47 10.23 -7.66 -12.76
N GLY A 48 8.99 -7.19 -12.60
CA GLY A 48 7.85 -8.06 -12.34
C GLY A 48 7.68 -8.51 -10.90
N ILE A 49 8.52 -8.02 -9.99
CA ILE A 49 8.47 -8.37 -8.57
C ILE A 49 8.02 -7.15 -7.76
N ILE A 50 7.09 -7.35 -6.85
CA ILE A 50 6.59 -6.27 -5.98
C ILE A 50 7.72 -5.81 -5.07
N THR A 51 8.02 -4.51 -5.09
CA THR A 51 9.02 -3.89 -4.22
C THR A 51 8.40 -2.95 -3.19
N GLY A 52 7.15 -2.57 -3.37
CA GLY A 52 6.50 -1.71 -2.40
C GLY A 52 5.02 -1.50 -2.70
N ILE A 53 4.32 -0.95 -1.71
CA ILE A 53 2.93 -0.52 -1.84
C ILE A 53 2.84 0.90 -1.28
N MET A 54 2.19 1.80 -2.02
CA MET A 54 1.97 3.18 -1.59
C MET A 54 0.48 3.49 -1.53
N TYR A 55 0.09 4.23 -0.49
CA TYR A 55 -1.27 4.76 -0.36
C TYR A 55 -1.20 6.27 -0.57
N THR A 56 -2.00 6.79 -1.50
CA THR A 56 -2.02 8.22 -1.81
C THR A 56 -3.43 8.77 -1.77
N LYS A 57 -3.51 10.05 -1.45
CA LYS A 57 -4.75 10.83 -1.51
C LYS A 57 -4.41 12.19 -2.10
N ASN A 58 -5.13 12.57 -3.16
CA ASN A 58 -4.86 13.82 -3.89
C ASN A 58 -3.40 13.93 -4.31
N GLY A 59 -2.78 12.81 -4.70
CA GLY A 59 -1.39 12.77 -5.16
C GLY A 59 -0.33 12.79 -4.06
N LYS A 60 -0.72 12.80 -2.79
CA LYS A 60 0.21 12.82 -1.67
C LYS A 60 0.13 11.53 -0.88
N LEU A 61 1.26 11.06 -0.34
CA LEU A 61 1.28 9.91 0.55
C LEU A 61 0.36 10.19 1.74
N ASN A 62 -0.57 9.27 1.98
CA ASN A 62 -1.56 9.42 3.04
C ASN A 62 -2.21 8.10 3.38
N ARG A 63 -2.22 7.75 4.65
CA ARG A 63 -3.00 6.63 5.16
C ARG A 63 -3.27 6.82 6.64
N GLU A 64 -4.54 6.72 7.03
CA GLU A 64 -4.95 6.93 8.42
C GLU A 64 -4.94 5.65 9.25
N ASP A 65 -5.04 4.49 8.61
CA ASP A 65 -5.18 3.21 9.30
C ASP A 65 -3.96 2.31 9.20
N GLY A 66 -2.82 2.87 8.83
CA GLY A 66 -1.59 2.09 8.73
C GLY A 66 -0.48 2.87 8.05
N PRO A 67 0.61 2.19 7.68
CA PRO A 67 1.71 2.84 6.95
C PRO A 67 1.27 3.25 5.55
N ALA A 68 1.69 4.43 5.12
CA ALA A 68 1.37 4.93 3.79
C ALA A 68 2.27 4.33 2.72
N ILE A 69 3.44 3.84 3.10
CA ILE A 69 4.32 3.12 2.19
C ILE A 69 4.96 1.93 2.92
N GLN A 70 5.01 0.79 2.24
CA GLN A 70 5.65 -0.42 2.74
C GLN A 70 6.62 -0.91 1.68
N TYR A 71 7.78 -1.38 2.12
CA TYR A 71 8.82 -1.93 1.24
C TYR A 71 8.93 -3.43 1.44
N PHE A 72 9.03 -4.17 0.34
CA PHE A 72 9.13 -5.63 0.35
C PHE A 72 10.49 -6.08 -0.15
N ASN A 73 11.03 -7.12 0.48
CA ASN A 73 12.22 -7.79 -0.01
C ASN A 73 11.86 -8.83 -1.08
N LYS A 74 12.85 -9.53 -1.61
CA LYS A 74 12.66 -10.51 -2.69
C LYS A 74 11.75 -11.68 -2.27
N GLN A 75 11.66 -11.97 -0.99
CA GLN A 75 10.81 -13.04 -0.46
C GLN A 75 9.37 -12.60 -0.23
N GLY A 76 9.06 -11.32 -0.48
CA GLY A 76 7.73 -10.80 -0.25
C GLY A 76 7.44 -10.39 1.19
N THR A 77 8.49 -10.26 2.01
CA THR A 77 8.37 -9.84 3.40
C THR A 77 8.57 -8.33 3.51
N VAL A 78 7.77 -7.68 4.33
CA VAL A 78 7.92 -6.24 4.60
C VAL A 78 9.18 -6.04 5.44
N TYR A 79 10.08 -5.17 4.97
CA TYR A 79 11.28 -4.84 5.71
C TYR A 79 11.35 -3.36 6.10
N GLY A 80 10.41 -2.54 5.63
CA GLY A 80 10.36 -1.14 5.99
C GLY A 80 8.98 -0.58 5.81
N GLU A 81 8.62 0.37 6.67
CA GLU A 81 7.31 1.04 6.63
C GLU A 81 7.48 2.49 6.99
N LYS A 82 6.71 3.37 6.36
CA LYS A 82 6.68 4.78 6.70
C LYS A 82 5.25 5.27 6.75
N TYR A 83 4.97 6.12 7.71
CA TYR A 83 3.63 6.66 7.95
C TYR A 83 3.58 8.12 7.51
N PHE A 84 2.56 8.46 6.74
CA PHE A 84 2.35 9.81 6.23
C PHE A 84 0.89 10.20 6.35
N LEU A 85 0.66 11.48 6.63
CA LEU A 85 -0.67 12.12 6.51
C LEU A 85 -0.49 13.38 5.69
N ASN A 86 -1.26 13.48 4.60
CA ASN A 86 -1.24 14.63 3.68
C ASN A 86 0.17 14.96 3.17
N GLY A 87 0.98 13.95 2.91
CA GLY A 87 2.32 14.11 2.39
C GLY A 87 3.39 14.38 3.45
N GLU A 88 3.01 14.48 4.71
CA GLU A 88 3.97 14.72 5.79
C GLU A 88 4.26 13.42 6.54
N GLU A 89 5.54 13.09 6.67
CA GLU A 89 5.96 11.90 7.39
C GLU A 89 5.73 12.07 8.90
N LEU A 90 5.17 11.05 9.54
CA LEU A 90 4.91 11.07 10.98
C LEU A 90 6.14 10.59 11.73
N ASP A 91 6.43 11.22 12.89
CA ASP A 91 7.48 10.75 13.80
C ASP A 91 6.98 9.57 14.64
N GLU A 92 7.85 8.98 15.45
CA GLU A 92 7.50 7.81 16.26
C GLU A 92 6.33 8.06 17.20
N PHE A 93 6.29 9.22 17.83
CA PHE A 93 5.20 9.56 18.74
C PHE A 93 3.87 9.64 17.99
N GLN A 94 3.86 10.31 16.84
CA GLN A 94 2.66 10.44 16.01
C GLN A 94 2.18 9.08 15.51
N VAL A 95 3.10 8.18 15.18
CA VAL A 95 2.75 6.82 14.76
C VAL A 95 2.09 6.06 15.92
N ILE A 96 2.60 6.19 17.13
CA ILE A 96 2.02 5.55 18.31
C ILE A 96 0.60 6.05 18.54
N VAL A 97 0.39 7.36 18.44
CA VAL A 97 -0.94 7.96 18.59
C VAL A 97 -1.91 7.43 17.53
N LEU A 98 -1.47 7.38 16.29
CA LEU A 98 -2.28 6.88 15.19
C LEU A 98 -2.70 5.42 15.42
N ASN A 99 -1.76 4.56 15.79
CA ASN A 99 -2.02 3.15 16.05
C ASN A 99 -2.95 2.97 17.26
N SER A 100 -2.80 3.78 18.28
CA SER A 100 -3.69 3.75 19.46
C SER A 100 -5.12 4.11 19.08
N LYS A 101 -5.32 5.09 18.21
CA LYS A 101 -6.64 5.45 17.72
C LYS A 101 -7.29 4.28 16.97
N ASN A 102 -6.51 3.61 16.13
CA ASN A 102 -7.01 2.46 15.37
C ASN A 102 -7.35 1.29 16.28
N GLU A 103 -6.53 1.02 17.29
CA GLU A 103 -6.81 -0.02 18.28
C GLU A 103 -8.09 0.28 19.08
N ASN A 104 -8.25 1.52 19.54
CA ASN A 104 -9.44 1.94 20.27
C ASN A 104 -10.69 1.80 19.43
N THR A 105 -10.61 2.09 18.14
CA THR A 105 -11.72 1.90 17.22
C THR A 105 -12.11 0.44 17.12
N ILE A 106 -11.13 -0.47 17.09
CA ILE A 106 -11.36 -1.92 17.02
C ILE A 106 -11.90 -2.44 18.35
N SER A 107 -11.35 -1.99 19.47
CA SER A 107 -11.69 -2.51 20.80
C SER A 107 -13.05 -2.07 21.32
N LYS A 108 -13.72 -1.15 20.68
CA LYS A 108 -15.06 -0.70 21.07
C LYS A 108 -16.17 -1.66 20.68
N ASN A 109 -15.85 -2.70 20.02
CA ASN A 109 -16.86 -3.68 19.58
C ASN A 109 -17.14 -4.74 20.61
#